data_5ad58501659bbeb03407f4d814637366
#
_entry.id   5ad58501659bbeb03407f4d814637366
#
_cell.length_a   1.000
_cell.length_b   1.000
_cell.length_c   1.000
_cell.angle_alpha   90.00
_cell.angle_beta   90.00
_cell.angle_gamma   90.00
#
_symmetry.space_group_name_H-M   'P 1'
#
loop_
_entity.id
_entity.type
_entity.pdbx_description
1 polymer ?
#
loop_
_entity_poly.entity_id
_entity_poly.type
_entity_poly.pdbx_seq_one_letter_code
_entity_poly.pdbx_strand_id
1 'polypeptide(L)'
;ADIFVGVSAPNIVSAEMVASMNRDAIIFAMANPTPEIMPDVAKAAGAKVVGTGRSDFPNQVNNVVAFPGIFKGALEGRATQITEDMKLAAANALANLVDPDQLNEDFILPEAFDPRVAQVVSQAVKDHIVR
;
A
#
# COMPACT_ATOMS: atom_id res chain seq x y z
N ALA A 1 -14.62 10.43 9.37
CA ALA A 1 -14.05 9.22 8.76
C ALA A 1 -12.73 8.85 9.44
N ASP A 2 -12.35 7.59 9.36
CA ASP A 2 -11.13 7.06 9.95
C ASP A 2 -10.03 6.89 8.90
N ILE A 3 -10.43 6.59 7.66
CA ILE A 3 -9.52 6.32 6.54
C ILE A 3 -9.98 7.10 5.32
N PHE A 4 -9.02 7.74 4.63
CA PHE A 4 -9.21 8.33 3.31
C PHE A 4 -8.35 7.60 2.30
N VAL A 5 -8.94 7.22 1.17
CA VAL A 5 -8.22 6.62 0.03
C VAL A 5 -8.50 7.49 -1.20
N GLY A 6 -7.46 8.11 -1.73
CA GLY A 6 -7.54 8.98 -2.90
C GLY A 6 -6.83 8.39 -4.12
N VAL A 7 -7.53 8.35 -5.24
CA VAL A 7 -7.01 7.96 -6.57
C VAL A 7 -7.52 8.98 -7.61
N SER A 8 -7.35 10.26 -7.33
CA SER A 8 -8.06 11.33 -8.04
C SER A 8 -7.10 12.38 -8.63
N ALA A 9 -7.05 13.56 -8.02
CA ALA A 9 -6.35 14.72 -8.55
C ALA A 9 -5.48 15.38 -7.47
N PRO A 10 -4.41 16.09 -7.87
CA PRO A 10 -3.50 16.71 -6.90
C PRO A 10 -4.20 17.83 -6.10
N ASN A 11 -3.80 17.95 -4.85
CA ASN A 11 -4.12 19.07 -3.96
C ASN A 11 -5.62 19.33 -3.75
N ILE A 12 -6.47 18.30 -3.81
CA ILE A 12 -7.92 18.42 -3.59
C ILE A 12 -8.34 18.20 -2.15
N VAL A 13 -7.45 17.70 -1.30
CA VAL A 13 -7.71 17.50 0.13
C VAL A 13 -6.98 18.59 0.92
N SER A 14 -7.72 19.36 1.70
CA SER A 14 -7.16 20.44 2.53
C SER A 14 -6.76 19.94 3.93
N ALA A 15 -5.92 20.72 4.61
CA ALA A 15 -5.58 20.47 6.00
C ALA A 15 -6.82 20.46 6.89
N GLU A 16 -7.80 21.33 6.63
CA GLU A 16 -9.07 21.41 7.37
C GLU A 16 -9.90 20.14 7.20
N MET A 17 -9.90 19.55 6.00
CA MET A 17 -10.58 18.28 5.74
C MET A 17 -9.97 17.16 6.58
N VAL A 18 -8.65 17.07 6.64
CA VAL A 18 -7.95 16.09 7.47
C VAL A 18 -8.22 16.33 8.96
N ALA A 19 -8.17 17.57 9.41
CA ALA A 19 -8.46 17.92 10.80
C ALA A 19 -9.90 17.56 11.23
N SER A 20 -10.83 17.49 10.26
CA SER A 20 -12.22 17.09 10.52
C SER A 20 -12.41 15.57 10.63
N MET A 21 -11.40 14.78 10.27
CA MET A 21 -11.45 13.33 10.40
C MET A 21 -11.33 12.90 11.87
N ASN A 22 -11.63 11.65 12.14
CA ASN A 22 -11.47 11.09 13.47
C ASN A 22 -10.00 11.06 13.90
N ARG A 23 -9.76 10.88 15.19
CA ARG A 23 -8.42 10.79 15.76
C ARG A 23 -7.63 9.64 15.12
N ASP A 24 -6.34 9.86 14.95
CA ASP A 24 -5.41 8.87 14.38
C ASP A 24 -5.78 8.42 12.96
N ALA A 25 -6.28 9.33 12.13
CA ALA A 25 -6.72 9.06 10.78
C ALA A 25 -5.60 8.49 9.90
N ILE A 26 -5.99 7.65 8.94
CA ILE A 26 -5.12 7.06 7.93
C ILE A 26 -5.44 7.70 6.58
N ILE A 27 -4.41 8.19 5.89
CA ILE A 27 -4.53 8.86 4.59
C ILE A 27 -3.69 8.11 3.55
N PHE A 28 -4.33 7.59 2.52
CA PHE A 28 -3.65 7.08 1.32
C PHE A 28 -3.97 7.98 0.14
N ALA A 29 -3.08 8.93 -0.14
CA ALA A 29 -3.21 9.92 -1.21
C ALA A 29 -2.34 9.46 -2.39
N MET A 30 -2.97 8.77 -3.36
CA MET A 30 -2.26 8.02 -4.39
C MET A 30 -2.25 8.67 -5.76
N ALA A 31 -2.75 9.90 -5.92
CA ALA A 31 -2.64 10.64 -7.18
C ALA A 31 -1.17 10.90 -7.53
N ASN A 32 -0.83 10.76 -8.82
CA ASN A 32 0.52 10.93 -9.35
C ASN A 32 0.57 12.07 -10.37
N PRO A 33 1.65 12.86 -10.45
CA PRO A 33 2.86 12.81 -9.60
C PRO A 33 2.69 13.50 -8.24
N THR A 34 1.68 14.36 -8.11
CA THR A 34 1.39 15.08 -6.87
C THR A 34 0.15 14.49 -6.22
N PRO A 35 0.23 14.10 -4.92
CA PRO A 35 -0.91 13.50 -4.23
C PRO A 35 -2.03 14.50 -3.95
N GLU A 36 -3.17 13.99 -3.52
CA GLU A 36 -4.33 14.80 -3.11
C GLU A 36 -4.01 15.74 -1.95
N ILE A 37 -3.08 15.33 -1.10
CA ILE A 37 -2.50 16.15 -0.03
C ILE A 37 -1.05 15.68 0.20
N MET A 38 -0.13 16.61 0.45
CA MET A 38 1.25 16.27 0.76
C MET A 38 1.35 15.66 2.17
N PRO A 39 2.22 14.65 2.38
CA PRO A 39 2.32 13.94 3.65
C PRO A 39 2.60 14.83 4.86
N ASP A 40 3.49 15.82 4.72
CA ASP A 40 3.81 16.77 5.78
C ASP A 40 2.61 17.61 6.20
N VAL A 41 1.80 18.05 5.23
CA VAL A 41 0.57 18.79 5.46
C VAL A 41 -0.47 17.92 6.16
N ALA A 42 -0.65 16.69 5.71
CA ALA A 42 -1.59 15.74 6.31
C ALA A 42 -1.23 15.40 7.76
N LYS A 43 0.04 15.15 8.04
CA LYS A 43 0.53 14.88 9.40
C LYS A 43 0.37 16.08 10.32
N ALA A 44 0.70 17.28 9.84
CA ALA A 44 0.50 18.52 10.60
C ALA A 44 -0.98 18.75 10.94
N ALA A 45 -1.90 18.27 10.11
CA ALA A 45 -3.36 18.39 10.32
C ALA A 45 -3.91 17.29 11.25
N GLY A 46 -3.10 16.32 11.67
CA GLY A 46 -3.48 15.30 12.64
C GLY A 46 -3.57 13.87 12.12
N ALA A 47 -3.25 13.61 10.84
CA ALA A 47 -3.20 12.25 10.34
C ALA A 47 -2.05 11.48 11.00
N LYS A 48 -2.31 10.24 11.40
CA LYS A 48 -1.30 9.39 12.02
C LYS A 48 -0.48 8.61 11.00
N VAL A 49 -1.15 8.00 10.03
CA VAL A 49 -0.51 7.24 8.96
C VAL A 49 -0.80 7.92 7.64
N VAL A 50 0.24 8.23 6.87
CA VAL A 50 0.11 8.80 5.53
C VAL A 50 0.94 7.98 4.56
N GLY A 51 0.32 7.50 3.50
CA GLY A 51 0.97 6.81 2.39
C GLY A 51 0.67 7.50 1.07
N THR A 52 1.68 7.57 0.19
CA THR A 52 1.55 8.12 -1.17
C THR A 52 2.32 7.26 -2.16
N GLY A 53 2.18 7.53 -3.45
CA GLY A 53 3.01 6.89 -4.49
C GLY A 53 4.44 7.42 -4.57
N ARG A 54 4.79 8.45 -3.83
CA ARG A 54 6.11 9.09 -3.88
C ARG A 54 7.15 8.31 -3.11
N SER A 55 8.35 8.20 -3.69
CA SER A 55 9.50 7.52 -3.07
C SER A 55 10.25 8.38 -2.05
N ASP A 56 10.02 9.69 -2.06
CA ASP A 56 10.68 10.65 -1.18
C ASP A 56 9.98 10.84 0.18
N PHE A 57 8.91 10.08 0.44
CA PHE A 57 8.20 10.06 1.71
C PHE A 57 8.07 8.63 2.26
N PRO A 58 7.90 8.45 3.58
CA PRO A 58 7.60 7.16 4.17
C PRO A 58 6.31 6.53 3.60
N ASN A 59 6.18 5.22 3.73
CA ASN A 59 4.99 4.48 3.29
C ASN A 59 4.69 4.65 1.80
N GLN A 60 5.68 4.36 0.96
CA GLN A 60 5.46 4.38 -0.49
C GLN A 60 4.49 3.28 -0.90
N VAL A 61 3.31 3.67 -1.35
CA VAL A 61 2.29 2.77 -1.91
C VAL A 61 2.49 2.73 -3.41
N ASN A 62 3.22 1.73 -3.89
CA ASN A 62 3.57 1.57 -5.29
C ASN A 62 3.30 0.15 -5.77
N ASN A 63 2.77 0.03 -6.96
CA ASN A 63 2.48 -1.25 -7.61
C ASN A 63 3.72 -2.18 -7.73
N VAL A 64 4.92 -1.63 -7.68
CA VAL A 64 6.16 -2.39 -7.73
C VAL A 64 6.31 -3.42 -6.60
N VAL A 65 5.64 -3.22 -5.48
CA VAL A 65 5.64 -4.21 -4.38
C VAL A 65 4.69 -5.38 -4.64
N ALA A 66 3.76 -5.26 -5.55
CA ALA A 66 2.71 -6.25 -5.77
C ALA A 66 2.86 -7.00 -7.11
N PHE A 67 2.91 -6.27 -8.22
CA PHE A 67 2.75 -6.87 -9.54
C PHE A 67 3.86 -7.84 -9.95
N PRO A 68 5.14 -7.60 -9.72
CA PRO A 68 6.15 -8.60 -10.08
C PRO A 68 5.90 -9.95 -9.42
N GLY A 69 5.56 -9.95 -8.13
CA GLY A 69 5.27 -11.17 -7.38
C GLY A 69 3.98 -11.85 -7.82
N ILE A 70 2.92 -11.08 -8.06
CA ILE A 70 1.64 -11.61 -8.52
C ILE A 70 1.80 -12.31 -9.88
N PHE A 71 2.42 -11.65 -10.85
CA PHE A 71 2.62 -12.26 -12.17
C PHE A 71 3.57 -13.44 -12.12
N LYS A 72 4.65 -13.35 -11.35
CA LYS A 72 5.57 -14.47 -11.15
C LYS A 72 4.81 -15.69 -10.59
N GLY A 73 4.03 -15.52 -9.55
CA GLY A 73 3.25 -16.60 -8.94
C GLY A 73 2.23 -17.20 -9.90
N ALA A 74 1.51 -16.35 -10.63
CA ALA A 74 0.53 -16.80 -11.62
C ALA A 74 1.18 -17.60 -12.76
N LEU A 75 2.30 -17.12 -13.30
CA LEU A 75 3.00 -17.80 -14.41
C LEU A 75 3.65 -19.11 -13.96
N GLU A 76 4.38 -19.11 -12.86
CA GLU A 76 5.01 -20.32 -12.31
C GLU A 76 3.98 -21.39 -11.93
N GLY A 77 2.84 -20.97 -11.39
CA GLY A 77 1.73 -21.85 -11.04
C GLY A 77 0.82 -22.22 -12.20
N ARG A 78 1.07 -21.68 -13.40
CA ARG A 78 0.25 -21.91 -14.60
C ARG A 78 -1.24 -21.56 -14.38
N ALA A 79 -1.49 -20.45 -13.69
CA ALA A 79 -2.84 -19.96 -13.47
C ALA A 79 -3.48 -19.52 -14.80
N THR A 80 -4.74 -19.79 -14.96
CA THR A 80 -5.52 -19.35 -16.14
C THR A 80 -6.10 -17.95 -15.95
N GLN A 81 -6.16 -17.50 -14.73
CA GLN A 81 -6.64 -16.16 -14.35
C GLN A 81 -6.05 -15.72 -13.02
N ILE A 82 -6.06 -14.42 -12.77
CA ILE A 82 -5.70 -13.84 -11.47
C ILE A 82 -7.01 -13.54 -10.74
N THR A 83 -7.29 -14.33 -9.69
CA THR A 83 -8.54 -14.23 -8.92
C THR A 83 -8.45 -13.20 -7.79
N GLU A 84 -9.58 -12.82 -7.23
CA GLU A 84 -9.62 -11.94 -6.05
C GLU A 84 -8.92 -12.59 -4.86
N ASP A 85 -9.07 -13.90 -4.67
CA ASP A 85 -8.38 -14.63 -3.58
C ASP A 85 -6.87 -14.56 -3.72
N MET A 86 -6.35 -14.64 -4.94
CA MET A 86 -4.91 -14.49 -5.22
C MET A 86 -4.42 -13.08 -4.88
N LYS A 87 -5.20 -12.06 -5.20
CA LYS A 87 -4.87 -10.66 -4.86
C LYS A 87 -4.92 -10.42 -3.36
N LEU A 88 -5.91 -10.95 -2.68
CA LEU A 88 -6.03 -10.85 -1.22
C LEU A 88 -4.88 -11.59 -0.52
N ALA A 89 -4.51 -12.76 -1.02
CA ALA A 89 -3.35 -13.50 -0.52
C ALA A 89 -2.04 -12.71 -0.67
N ALA A 90 -1.86 -12.04 -1.81
CA ALA A 90 -0.72 -11.15 -2.04
C ALA A 90 -0.68 -9.99 -1.04
N ALA A 91 -1.83 -9.35 -0.80
CA ALA A 91 -1.94 -8.26 0.16
C ALA A 91 -1.59 -8.71 1.59
N ASN A 92 -2.08 -9.86 2.02
CA ASN A 92 -1.76 -10.43 3.33
C ASN A 92 -0.28 -10.80 3.45
N ALA A 93 0.31 -11.34 2.38
CA ALA A 93 1.74 -11.66 2.36
C ALA A 93 2.61 -10.42 2.51
N LEU A 94 2.24 -9.32 1.84
CA LEU A 94 2.93 -8.03 1.98
C LEU A 94 2.80 -7.48 3.40
N ALA A 95 1.60 -7.50 3.95
CA ALA A 95 1.36 -7.01 5.32
C ALA A 95 2.18 -7.79 6.36
N ASN A 96 2.28 -9.10 6.19
CA ASN A 96 3.01 -9.97 7.11
C ASN A 96 4.54 -9.87 6.99
N LEU A 97 5.06 -9.23 5.94
CA LEU A 97 6.49 -8.96 5.81
C LEU A 97 6.99 -7.89 6.77
N VAL A 98 6.10 -7.02 7.24
CA VAL A 98 6.45 -6.02 8.25
C VAL A 98 6.37 -6.68 9.62
N ASP A 99 7.52 -6.86 10.27
CA ASP A 99 7.55 -7.41 11.63
C ASP A 99 6.78 -6.52 12.60
N PRO A 100 6.07 -7.10 13.58
CA PRO A 100 5.38 -6.32 14.62
C PRO A 100 6.30 -5.32 15.34
N ASP A 101 7.58 -5.67 15.53
CA ASP A 101 8.56 -4.79 16.17
C ASP A 101 8.97 -3.60 15.27
N GLN A 102 8.80 -3.71 13.96
CA GLN A 102 9.12 -2.66 12.98
C GLN A 102 7.88 -1.83 12.59
N LEU A 103 6.70 -2.37 12.81
CA LEU A 103 5.44 -1.72 12.42
C LEU A 103 5.24 -0.44 13.22
N ASN A 104 5.19 0.68 12.52
CA ASN A 104 4.89 2.00 13.08
C ASN A 104 4.23 2.87 12.02
N GLU A 105 3.87 4.08 12.38
CA GLU A 105 3.14 5.01 11.51
C GLU A 105 3.89 5.39 10.22
N ASP A 106 5.21 5.28 10.21
CA ASP A 106 6.06 5.57 9.04
C ASP A 106 6.58 4.32 8.34
N PHE A 107 6.22 3.13 8.81
CA PHE A 107 6.64 1.86 8.22
C PHE A 107 5.51 0.84 8.30
N ILE A 108 4.58 0.90 7.33
CA ILE A 108 3.43 0.00 7.23
C ILE A 108 3.54 -1.00 6.08
N LEU A 109 4.49 -0.79 5.18
CA LEU A 109 4.76 -1.60 4.00
C LEU A 109 6.24 -1.92 3.92
N PRO A 110 6.64 -3.07 3.34
CA PRO A 110 8.05 -3.30 3.03
C PRO A 110 8.54 -2.29 1.99
N GLU A 111 9.84 -2.06 1.97
CA GLU A 111 10.45 -1.20 0.96
C GLU A 111 10.26 -1.79 -0.43
N ALA A 112 10.16 -0.90 -1.44
CA ALA A 112 9.85 -1.26 -2.82
C ALA A 112 10.83 -2.29 -3.42
N PHE A 113 12.09 -2.27 -2.98
CA PHE A 113 13.15 -3.17 -3.47
C PHE A 113 13.59 -4.22 -2.45
N ASP A 114 12.78 -4.49 -1.43
CA ASP A 114 13.06 -5.59 -0.49
C ASP A 114 13.04 -6.92 -1.27
N PRO A 115 14.16 -7.67 -1.27
CA PRO A 115 14.27 -8.89 -2.08
C PRO A 115 13.30 -10.00 -1.67
N ARG A 116 12.74 -9.94 -0.48
CA ARG A 116 11.76 -10.93 0.00
C ARG A 116 10.37 -10.74 -0.63
N VAL A 117 10.05 -9.54 -1.10
CA VAL A 117 8.69 -9.17 -1.54
C VAL A 117 8.22 -10.07 -2.69
N ALA A 118 8.98 -10.15 -3.77
CA ALA A 118 8.57 -10.93 -4.94
C ALA A 118 8.43 -12.42 -4.61
N GLN A 119 9.29 -12.97 -3.76
CA GLN A 119 9.25 -14.37 -3.36
C GLN A 119 8.01 -14.68 -2.51
N VAL A 120 7.74 -13.88 -1.50
CA VAL A 120 6.63 -14.09 -0.58
C VAL A 120 5.29 -13.91 -1.29
N VAL A 121 5.17 -12.87 -2.10
CA VAL A 121 3.96 -12.60 -2.88
C VAL A 121 3.71 -13.70 -3.91
N SER A 122 4.74 -14.13 -4.66
CA SER A 122 4.57 -15.18 -5.66
C SER A 122 4.15 -16.51 -5.03
N GLN A 123 4.70 -16.85 -3.88
CA GLN A 123 4.32 -18.07 -3.17
C GLN A 123 2.86 -18.00 -2.68
N ALA A 124 2.45 -16.88 -2.10
CA ALA A 124 1.06 -16.68 -1.65
C ALA A 124 0.08 -16.80 -2.82
N VAL A 125 0.41 -16.24 -3.98
CA VAL A 125 -0.42 -16.35 -5.19
C VAL A 125 -0.51 -17.80 -5.65
N LYS A 126 0.62 -18.52 -5.71
CA LYS A 126 0.62 -19.94 -6.11
C LYS A 126 -0.25 -20.81 -5.21
N ASP A 127 -0.22 -20.56 -3.92
CA ASP A 127 -0.98 -21.33 -2.93
C ASP A 127 -2.50 -21.12 -3.05
N HIS A 128 -2.94 -20.10 -3.75
CA HIS A 128 -4.34 -19.74 -3.95
C HIS A 128 -4.85 -19.93 -5.38
N ILE A 129 -4.08 -20.61 -6.22
CA ILE A 129 -4.53 -20.94 -7.58
C ILE A 129 -5.62 -22.01 -7.51
N VAL A 130 -6.76 -21.73 -8.10
CA VAL A 130 -7.84 -22.71 -8.29
C VAL A 130 -7.57 -23.50 -9.57
N ARG A 131 -7.60 -24.82 -9.46
CA ARG A 131 -7.38 -25.76 -10.57
C ARG A 131 -8.62 -26.60 -10.84
#